data_b98b3ca7df8623093f56a59b39e35174
#
_entry.id   b98b3ca7df8623093f56a59b39e35174
#
_cell.length_a   1.000
_cell.length_b   1.000
_cell.length_c   1.000
_cell.angle_alpha   90.00
_cell.angle_beta   90.00
_cell.angle_gamma   90.00
#
_symmetry.space_group_name_H-M   'P 1'
#
loop_
_entity.id
_entity.type
_entity.pdbx_description
1 polymer ?
#
loop_
_entity_poly.entity_id
_entity_poly.type
_entity_poly.pdbx_seq_one_letter_code
_entity_poly.pdbx_strand_id
1 'polypeptide(L)'
;MANVTIDQWVAKSQARLDAVWKTAAQDIVREVQTPRAKGGKLPVDTAFMRNSFSADVNKIPSGNGSSAYTAGPISIVINMAKIGDQVVFGWAANYAIYMEVRYSFLRSAAQNWQQIVDKSAQKVRTRVGG
;
A
#
# COMPACT_ATOMS: atom_id res chain seq x y z
N MET A 1 -26.64 -16.10 -23.37
CA MET A 1 -26.22 -15.63 -22.06
C MET A 1 -25.45 -16.74 -21.33
N ALA A 2 -24.26 -16.47 -20.88
CA ALA A 2 -23.48 -17.48 -20.20
C ALA A 2 -24.07 -17.78 -18.82
N ASN A 3 -24.25 -19.07 -18.53
CA ASN A 3 -24.64 -19.49 -17.20
C ASN A 3 -23.40 -19.54 -16.31
N VAL A 4 -23.37 -18.68 -15.30
CA VAL A 4 -22.27 -18.64 -14.33
C VAL A 4 -22.71 -19.44 -13.11
N THR A 5 -21.94 -20.44 -12.73
CA THR A 5 -22.22 -21.18 -11.50
C THR A 5 -21.94 -20.33 -10.28
N ILE A 6 -22.49 -20.73 -9.13
CA ILE A 6 -22.23 -20.02 -7.86
C ILE A 6 -20.72 -20.00 -7.56
N ASP A 7 -20.05 -21.13 -7.79
CA ASP A 7 -18.59 -21.21 -7.56
C ASP A 7 -17.80 -20.25 -8.45
N GLN A 8 -18.19 -20.15 -9.72
CA GLN A 8 -17.54 -19.23 -10.66
C GLN A 8 -17.81 -17.77 -10.25
N TRP A 9 -19.02 -17.46 -9.80
CA TRP A 9 -19.37 -16.13 -9.36
C TRP A 9 -18.58 -15.74 -8.09
N VAL A 10 -18.47 -16.65 -7.13
CA VAL A 10 -17.66 -16.43 -5.91
C VAL A 10 -16.21 -16.18 -6.27
N ALA A 11 -15.62 -17.02 -7.13
CA ALA A 11 -14.23 -16.87 -7.54
C ALA A 11 -14.00 -15.51 -8.24
N LYS A 12 -14.92 -15.10 -9.10
CA LYS A 12 -14.82 -13.81 -9.79
C LYS A 12 -14.91 -12.64 -8.82
N SER A 13 -15.82 -12.72 -7.85
CA SER A 13 -15.99 -11.68 -6.83
C SER A 13 -14.75 -11.58 -5.94
N GLN A 14 -14.18 -12.70 -5.54
CA GLN A 14 -12.95 -12.72 -4.75
C GLN A 14 -11.78 -12.11 -5.52
N ALA A 15 -11.65 -12.42 -6.82
CA ALA A 15 -10.60 -11.85 -7.66
C ALA A 15 -10.73 -10.33 -7.76
N ARG A 16 -11.95 -9.80 -7.87
CA ARG A 16 -12.19 -8.36 -7.90
C ARG A 16 -11.84 -7.70 -6.58
N LEU A 17 -12.24 -8.29 -5.45
CA LEU A 17 -11.90 -7.77 -4.13
C LEU A 17 -10.40 -7.77 -3.91
N ASP A 18 -9.73 -8.84 -4.30
CA ASP A 18 -8.27 -8.93 -4.21
C ASP A 18 -7.60 -7.84 -5.04
N ALA A 19 -8.07 -7.59 -6.26
CA ALA A 19 -7.52 -6.54 -7.12
C ALA A 19 -7.72 -5.15 -6.52
N VAL A 20 -8.90 -4.86 -5.95
CA VAL A 20 -9.18 -3.58 -5.30
C VAL A 20 -8.26 -3.39 -4.10
N TRP A 21 -8.13 -4.42 -3.27
CA TRP A 21 -7.30 -4.35 -2.06
C TRP A 21 -5.83 -4.11 -2.42
N LYS A 22 -5.29 -4.86 -3.39
CA LYS A 22 -3.89 -4.72 -3.79
C LYS A 22 -3.62 -3.35 -4.42
N THR A 23 -4.54 -2.86 -5.24
CA THR A 23 -4.42 -1.52 -5.83
C THR A 23 -4.42 -0.46 -4.75
N ALA A 24 -5.34 -0.56 -3.78
CA ALA A 24 -5.42 0.39 -2.67
C ALA A 24 -4.17 0.33 -1.79
N ALA A 25 -3.66 -0.87 -1.51
CA ALA A 25 -2.44 -1.03 -0.71
C ALA A 25 -1.23 -0.39 -1.39
N GLN A 26 -1.09 -0.55 -2.70
CA GLN A 26 -0.01 0.09 -3.44
C GLN A 26 -0.17 1.60 -3.49
N ASP A 27 -1.38 2.10 -3.61
CA ASP A 27 -1.64 3.54 -3.65
C ASP A 27 -1.35 4.20 -2.30
N ILE A 28 -1.71 3.55 -1.18
CA ILE A 28 -1.40 4.13 0.14
C ILE A 28 0.11 4.12 0.41
N VAL A 29 0.81 3.07 0.00
CA VAL A 29 2.28 3.04 0.12
C VAL A 29 2.90 4.17 -0.67
N ARG A 30 2.43 4.40 -1.89
CA ARG A 30 2.91 5.51 -2.71
C ARG A 30 2.67 6.85 -2.03
N GLU A 31 1.50 7.03 -1.43
CA GLU A 31 1.15 8.28 -0.75
C GLU A 31 2.04 8.53 0.46
N VAL A 32 2.24 7.52 1.33
CA VAL A 32 3.07 7.70 2.53
C VAL A 32 4.55 7.90 2.20
N GLN A 33 5.00 7.42 1.06
CA GLN A 33 6.40 7.53 0.64
C GLN A 33 6.67 8.67 -0.33
N THR A 34 5.67 9.49 -0.66
CA THR A 34 5.85 10.65 -1.53
C THR A 34 6.52 11.78 -0.75
N PRO A 35 7.72 12.23 -1.18
CA PRO A 35 8.44 13.30 -0.48
C PRO A 35 7.70 14.63 -0.54
N ARG A 36 7.95 15.49 0.45
CA ARG A 36 7.38 16.83 0.48
C ARG A 36 7.74 17.65 -0.75
N ALA A 37 8.94 17.47 -1.27
CA ALA A 37 9.39 18.17 -2.48
C ALA A 37 8.57 17.79 -3.73
N LYS A 38 7.85 16.66 -3.68
CA LYS A 38 7.03 16.18 -4.79
C LYS A 38 5.54 16.21 -4.47
N GLY A 39 5.13 17.06 -3.54
CA GLY A 39 3.73 17.24 -3.19
C GLY A 39 3.20 16.33 -2.10
N GLY A 40 4.02 15.43 -1.57
CA GLY A 40 3.64 14.57 -0.45
C GLY A 40 3.93 15.19 0.91
N LYS A 41 3.95 14.38 1.94
CA LYS A 41 4.18 14.82 3.31
C LYS A 41 5.40 14.18 3.96
N LEU A 42 6.02 13.19 3.33
CA LEU A 42 7.17 12.51 3.88
C LEU A 42 8.39 13.45 3.89
N PRO A 43 8.98 13.74 5.06
CA PRO A 43 10.18 14.56 5.10
C PRO A 43 11.38 13.75 4.62
N VAL A 44 12.17 14.34 3.70
CA VAL A 44 13.38 13.72 3.19
C VAL A 44 14.53 14.69 3.37
N ASP A 45 15.35 14.46 4.42
CA ASP A 45 16.55 15.25 4.65
C ASP A 45 17.77 14.53 4.08
N THR A 46 18.06 13.33 4.63
CA THR A 46 19.16 12.49 4.15
C THR A 46 18.66 11.26 3.39
N ALA A 47 17.36 11.14 3.20
CA ALA A 47 16.68 9.98 2.64
C ALA A 47 16.79 8.72 3.53
N PHE A 48 17.43 8.78 4.67
CA PHE A 48 17.58 7.62 5.54
C PHE A 48 16.25 7.04 5.98
N MET A 49 15.32 7.89 6.42
CA MET A 49 14.00 7.42 6.85
C MET A 49 13.23 6.81 5.69
N ARG A 50 13.18 7.49 4.55
CA ARG A 50 12.47 6.99 3.37
C ARG A 50 13.03 5.65 2.92
N ASN A 51 14.34 5.49 2.97
CA ASN A 51 15.01 4.25 2.58
C ASN A 51 14.83 3.12 3.59
N SER A 52 14.43 3.44 4.83
CA SER A 52 14.19 2.44 5.88
C SER A 52 12.82 1.77 5.78
N PHE A 53 12.00 2.16 4.82
CA PHE A 53 10.66 1.59 4.61
C PHE A 53 10.75 0.14 4.15
N SER A 54 9.93 -0.71 4.75
CA SER A 54 9.82 -2.11 4.35
C SER A 54 8.43 -2.64 4.65
N ALA A 55 8.09 -3.78 4.04
CA ALA A 55 6.80 -4.41 4.24
C ALA A 55 6.96 -5.92 4.31
N ASP A 56 6.02 -6.59 4.98
CA ASP A 56 5.96 -8.04 5.04
C ASP A 56 4.51 -8.50 5.22
N VAL A 57 4.27 -9.77 4.97
CA VAL A 57 2.95 -10.37 5.11
C VAL A 57 2.86 -11.07 6.46
N ASN A 58 1.84 -10.70 7.25
CA ASN A 58 1.51 -11.31 8.54
C ASN A 58 2.61 -11.24 9.60
N LYS A 59 3.59 -10.37 9.41
CA LYS A 59 4.64 -10.15 10.42
C LYS A 59 5.21 -8.75 10.29
N ILE A 60 5.85 -8.27 11.35
CA ILE A 60 6.54 -6.98 11.35
C ILE A 60 7.78 -7.10 10.48
N PRO A 61 7.97 -6.22 9.48
CA PRO A 61 9.14 -6.29 8.63
C PRO A 61 10.44 -5.99 9.39
N SER A 62 11.53 -6.63 8.95
CA SER A 62 12.84 -6.48 9.59
C SER A 62 13.58 -5.20 9.23
N GLY A 63 13.02 -4.41 8.31
CA GLY A 63 13.66 -3.18 7.88
C GLY A 63 14.38 -3.35 6.55
N ASN A 64 14.80 -2.21 5.99
CA ASN A 64 15.43 -2.16 4.66
C ASN A 64 16.93 -1.96 4.72
N GLY A 65 17.51 -1.83 5.91
CA GLY A 65 18.93 -1.55 6.05
C GLY A 65 19.32 -0.21 5.45
N SER A 66 20.45 -0.18 4.73
CA SER A 66 20.96 1.03 4.10
C SER A 66 20.64 1.11 2.60
N SER A 67 19.86 0.20 2.07
CA SER A 67 19.51 0.19 0.65
C SER A 67 18.59 1.35 0.28
N ALA A 68 18.76 1.88 -0.92
CA ALA A 68 17.86 2.92 -1.42
C ALA A 68 16.45 2.37 -1.58
N TYR A 69 15.44 3.20 -1.31
CA TYR A 69 14.06 2.79 -1.46
C TYR A 69 13.71 2.60 -2.95
N THR A 70 13.12 1.46 -3.24
CA THR A 70 12.45 1.20 -4.52
C THR A 70 11.07 0.62 -4.27
N ALA A 71 10.13 0.90 -5.15
CA ALA A 71 8.77 0.41 -4.99
C ALA A 71 8.63 -1.08 -5.34
N GLY A 72 9.56 -1.63 -6.12
CA GLY A 72 9.46 -3.00 -6.61
C GLY A 72 9.33 -4.06 -5.52
N PRO A 73 10.25 -4.12 -4.53
CA PRO A 73 10.15 -5.11 -3.46
C PRO A 73 8.85 -5.00 -2.65
N ILE A 74 8.35 -3.79 -2.44
CA ILE A 74 7.10 -3.57 -1.70
C ILE A 74 5.91 -4.08 -2.54
N SER A 75 5.90 -3.82 -3.84
CA SER A 75 4.87 -4.32 -4.74
C SER A 75 4.83 -5.85 -4.76
N ILE A 76 5.99 -6.51 -4.73
CA ILE A 76 6.07 -7.96 -4.68
C ILE A 76 5.42 -8.48 -3.40
N VAL A 77 5.71 -7.88 -2.25
CA VAL A 77 5.12 -8.27 -0.97
C VAL A 77 3.59 -8.13 -1.02
N ILE A 78 3.09 -7.01 -1.52
CA ILE A 78 1.64 -6.78 -1.63
C ILE A 78 0.99 -7.82 -2.54
N ASN A 79 1.63 -8.13 -3.67
CA ASN A 79 1.08 -9.09 -4.63
C ASN A 79 1.10 -10.53 -4.13
N MET A 80 1.98 -10.86 -3.20
CA MET A 80 2.04 -12.19 -2.59
C MET A 80 0.94 -12.41 -1.55
N ALA A 81 0.36 -11.37 -1.00
CA ALA A 81 -0.67 -11.47 0.03
C ALA A 81 -1.97 -12.00 -0.58
N LYS A 82 -2.69 -12.79 0.21
CA LYS A 82 -3.98 -13.38 -0.17
C LYS A 82 -5.09 -12.73 0.65
N ILE A 83 -6.33 -12.93 0.22
CA ILE A 83 -7.49 -12.46 0.99
C ILE A 83 -7.42 -13.05 2.40
N GLY A 84 -7.52 -12.20 3.40
CA GLY A 84 -7.39 -12.57 4.80
C GLY A 84 -6.02 -12.32 5.40
N ASP A 85 -5.00 -12.10 4.56
CA ASP A 85 -3.66 -11.75 5.05
C ASP A 85 -3.59 -10.28 5.48
N GLN A 86 -2.61 -9.98 6.34
CA GLN A 86 -2.24 -8.62 6.71
C GLN A 86 -0.93 -8.25 6.01
N VAL A 87 -0.87 -7.07 5.42
CA VAL A 87 0.39 -6.48 5.00
C VAL A 87 0.79 -5.44 6.04
N VAL A 88 1.98 -5.61 6.61
CA VAL A 88 2.51 -4.69 7.61
C VAL A 88 3.68 -3.94 6.99
N PHE A 89 3.67 -2.61 7.08
CA PHE A 89 4.75 -1.80 6.56
C PHE A 89 5.13 -0.73 7.58
N GLY A 90 6.35 -0.23 7.45
CA GLY A 90 6.83 0.79 8.37
C GLY A 90 8.23 1.24 8.04
N TRP A 91 8.72 2.15 8.86
CA TRP A 91 10.05 2.73 8.75
C TRP A 91 10.90 2.29 9.94
N ALA A 92 12.10 1.80 9.68
CA ALA A 92 13.02 1.35 10.73
C ALA A 92 13.81 2.50 11.36
N ALA A 93 13.76 3.70 10.78
CA ALA A 93 14.49 4.84 11.31
C ALA A 93 14.00 5.20 12.71
N ASN A 94 14.94 5.40 13.64
CA ASN A 94 14.61 5.68 15.05
C ASN A 94 13.79 6.96 15.23
N TYR A 95 13.95 7.94 14.36
CA TYR A 95 13.27 9.23 14.47
C TYR A 95 11.95 9.29 13.69
N ALA A 96 11.52 8.18 13.10
CA ALA A 96 10.31 8.18 12.28
C ALA A 96 9.06 8.63 13.07
N ILE A 97 8.96 8.23 14.33
CA ILE A 97 7.86 8.61 15.22
C ILE A 97 7.80 10.13 15.39
N TYR A 98 8.95 10.78 15.58
CA TYR A 98 9.01 12.26 15.76
C TYR A 98 8.60 12.96 14.47
N MET A 99 8.99 12.42 13.32
CA MET A 99 8.61 12.98 12.03
C MET A 99 7.12 12.81 11.76
N GLU A 100 6.53 11.69 12.20
CA GLU A 100 5.08 11.48 12.07
C GLU A 100 4.32 12.50 12.91
N VAL A 101 4.73 12.76 14.14
CA VAL A 101 4.09 13.75 15.00
C VAL A 101 4.16 15.15 14.36
N ARG A 102 5.29 15.48 13.72
CA ARG A 102 5.52 16.79 13.14
C ARG A 102 4.83 16.99 11.79
N TYR A 103 4.87 15.98 10.92
CA TYR A 103 4.44 16.10 9.52
C TYR A 103 3.20 15.28 9.18
N SER A 104 2.79 14.34 10.04
CA SER A 104 1.58 13.52 9.88
C SER A 104 1.51 12.79 8.53
N PHE A 105 2.65 12.32 8.01
CA PHE A 105 2.67 11.67 6.70
C PHE A 105 1.88 10.35 6.69
N LEU A 106 1.95 9.57 7.77
CA LEU A 106 1.20 8.32 7.88
C LEU A 106 -0.26 8.58 8.23
N ARG A 107 -0.51 9.44 9.21
CA ARG A 107 -1.90 9.77 9.62
C ARG A 107 -2.69 10.36 8.47
N SER A 108 -2.09 11.28 7.71
CA SER A 108 -2.77 11.90 6.57
C SER A 108 -3.14 10.88 5.51
N ALA A 109 -2.25 9.93 5.21
CA ALA A 109 -2.55 8.86 4.27
C ALA A 109 -3.65 7.95 4.80
N ALA A 110 -3.59 7.59 6.09
CA ALA A 110 -4.61 6.74 6.71
C ALA A 110 -6.00 7.39 6.68
N GLN A 111 -6.07 8.72 6.88
CA GLN A 111 -7.33 9.44 6.79
C GLN A 111 -7.91 9.44 5.38
N ASN A 112 -7.08 9.27 4.36
CA ASN A 112 -7.51 9.20 2.98
C ASN A 112 -7.85 7.78 2.52
N TRP A 113 -7.79 6.81 3.41
CA TRP A 113 -7.96 5.39 3.06
C TRP A 113 -9.27 5.13 2.31
N GLN A 114 -10.38 5.69 2.76
CA GLN A 114 -11.67 5.48 2.11
C GLN A 114 -11.66 5.99 0.67
N GLN A 115 -11.07 7.17 0.43
CA GLN A 115 -10.96 7.72 -0.91
C GLN A 115 -10.03 6.85 -1.79
N ILE A 116 -8.96 6.33 -1.22
CA ILE A 116 -8.03 5.45 -1.93
C ILE A 116 -8.76 4.18 -2.36
N VAL A 117 -9.54 3.57 -1.47
CA VAL A 117 -10.32 2.38 -1.78
C VAL A 117 -11.35 2.66 -2.87
N ASP A 118 -12.06 3.79 -2.78
CA ASP A 118 -13.07 4.17 -3.77
C ASP A 118 -12.45 4.35 -5.16
N LYS A 119 -11.31 5.02 -5.24
CA LYS A 119 -10.59 5.19 -6.51
C LYS A 119 -10.10 3.86 -7.06
N SER A 120 -9.61 2.99 -6.19
CA SER A 120 -9.13 1.67 -6.57
C SER A 120 -10.27 0.81 -7.11
N ALA A 121 -11.44 0.87 -6.48
CA ALA A 121 -12.63 0.17 -6.96
C ALA A 121 -13.04 0.65 -8.35
N GLN A 122 -12.98 1.96 -8.60
CA GLN A 122 -13.27 2.52 -9.92
C GLN A 122 -12.26 2.03 -10.97
N LYS A 123 -10.97 2.04 -10.63
CA LYS A 123 -9.92 1.56 -11.53
C LYS A 123 -10.14 0.10 -11.91
N VAL A 124 -10.44 -0.73 -10.93
CA VAL A 124 -10.68 -2.17 -11.18
C VAL A 124 -11.94 -2.36 -12.01
N ARG A 125 -13.00 -1.64 -11.69
CA ARG A 125 -14.25 -1.72 -12.46
C ARG A 125 -14.04 -1.35 -13.93
N THR A 126 -13.30 -0.29 -14.18
CA THR A 126 -12.98 0.14 -15.54
C THR A 126 -12.14 -0.90 -16.27
N ARG A 127 -11.15 -1.48 -15.56
CA ARG A 127 -10.22 -2.46 -16.15
C ARG A 127 -10.90 -3.77 -16.51
N VAL A 128 -11.85 -4.22 -15.69
CA VAL A 128 -12.50 -5.53 -15.89
C VAL A 128 -13.89 -5.43 -16.51
N GLY A 129 -14.33 -4.23 -16.89
CA GLY A 129 -15.59 -4.05 -17.60
C GLY A 129 -16.81 -4.15 -16.71
N GLY A 130 -16.71 -3.74 -15.48
CA GLY A 130 -17.85 -3.74 -14.60
C GLY A 130 -17.65 -4.54 -13.37
#